data_27e5e88ccbb0307b3a16ea27eb0288f3
#
_entry.id   27e5e88ccbb0307b3a16ea27eb0288f3
#
_cell.length_a   1.000
_cell.length_b   1.000
_cell.length_c   1.000
_cell.angle_alpha   90.00
_cell.angle_beta   90.00
_cell.angle_gamma   90.00
#
_symmetry.space_group_name_H-M   'P 1'
#
loop_
_entity.id
_entity.type
_entity.pdbx_description
1 polymer ?
#
loop_
_entity_poly.entity_id
_entity_poly.type
_entity_poly.pdbx_seq_one_letter_code
_entity_poly.pdbx_strand_id
1 'polypeptide(L)'
;SQSGTLVNDSAAAIGDTTITMDDGSLFQVGDILEFGDASNVPSTSGAPSGFYYKVTSISTHVLTIARFNSATGKTETGGLRHAVVDNAKILRHWEFYFQFDGPPTTTDDVSAAGGSLDEMHIVVVDEDGGITGTAGEILETFAGVSQANDAKDASGNSNYYPDVIYRTSSFIYWVDHISTLTDGSAKKGTTFDNTVGDAFVVSNTSLTGGTDDFAATNA
;
A
#
# COMPACT_ATOMS: atom_id res chain seq x y z
N SER A 1 -3.10 2.47 9.02
CA SER A 1 -4.12 3.43 9.47
C SER A 1 -5.32 2.69 10.06
N GLN A 2 -6.04 3.33 10.99
CA GLN A 2 -7.33 2.79 11.44
C GLN A 2 -8.27 2.78 10.23
N SER A 3 -8.96 1.64 9.99
CA SER A 3 -10.03 1.61 8.99
C SER A 3 -11.22 2.43 9.48
N GLY A 4 -11.92 3.10 8.59
CA GLY A 4 -13.15 3.85 8.92
C GLY A 4 -14.35 2.96 9.26
N THR A 5 -14.15 1.65 9.45
CA THR A 5 -15.19 0.65 9.69
C THR A 5 -14.80 -0.31 10.80
N LEU A 6 -15.76 -1.08 11.31
CA LEU A 6 -15.60 -2.06 12.37
C LEU A 6 -15.94 -3.47 11.88
N VAL A 7 -15.53 -4.46 12.65
CA VAL A 7 -15.99 -5.84 12.46
C VAL A 7 -17.47 -5.94 12.81
N ASN A 8 -18.26 -6.56 11.96
CA ASN A 8 -19.66 -6.88 12.15
C ASN A 8 -19.86 -8.41 12.09
N ASP A 9 -19.21 -9.08 13.00
CA ASP A 9 -19.23 -10.53 13.07
C ASP A 9 -19.33 -10.99 14.53
N SER A 10 -20.47 -11.47 14.90
CA SER A 10 -20.76 -11.86 16.30
C SER A 10 -20.07 -13.17 16.72
N ALA A 11 -19.41 -13.87 15.79
CA ALA A 11 -18.91 -15.22 16.02
C ALA A 11 -17.57 -15.53 15.33
N ALA A 12 -16.76 -14.52 14.98
CA ALA A 12 -15.47 -14.74 14.34
C ALA A 12 -14.51 -15.50 15.28
N ALA A 13 -14.32 -16.78 15.00
CA ALA A 13 -13.59 -17.73 15.85
C ALA A 13 -12.18 -17.98 15.34
N ILE A 14 -11.34 -18.56 16.19
CA ILE A 14 -10.00 -19.03 15.79
C ILE A 14 -10.14 -20.04 14.64
N GLY A 15 -9.40 -19.80 13.57
CA GLY A 15 -9.38 -20.63 12.39
C GLY A 15 -10.30 -20.18 11.27
N ASP A 16 -11.21 -19.24 11.52
CA ASP A 16 -12.09 -18.71 10.48
C ASP A 16 -11.26 -17.98 9.41
N THR A 17 -11.60 -18.24 8.16
CA THR A 17 -10.97 -17.65 6.97
C THR A 17 -11.81 -16.54 6.35
N THR A 18 -12.98 -16.27 6.92
CA THR A 18 -13.86 -15.17 6.52
C THR A 18 -14.21 -14.33 7.73
N ILE A 19 -14.43 -13.04 7.51
CA ILE A 19 -14.86 -12.10 8.54
C ILE A 19 -15.76 -11.05 7.90
N THR A 20 -16.84 -10.69 8.58
CA THR A 20 -17.81 -9.70 8.11
C THR A 20 -17.48 -8.32 8.68
N MET A 21 -17.63 -7.29 7.86
CA MET A 21 -17.40 -5.88 8.20
C MET A 21 -18.70 -5.09 8.13
N ASP A 22 -18.78 -3.97 8.84
CA ASP A 22 -19.86 -2.99 8.64
C ASP A 22 -19.85 -2.44 7.22
N ASP A 23 -18.67 -2.13 6.71
CA ASP A 23 -18.46 -1.66 5.34
C ASP A 23 -17.24 -2.32 4.70
N GLY A 24 -17.46 -3.28 3.84
CA GLY A 24 -16.42 -3.99 3.09
C GLY A 24 -15.84 -3.18 1.93
N SER A 25 -16.53 -2.12 1.48
CA SER A 25 -16.08 -1.29 0.35
C SER A 25 -14.83 -0.46 0.65
N LEU A 26 -14.49 -0.33 1.93
CA LEU A 26 -13.29 0.38 2.39
C LEU A 26 -12.01 -0.47 2.27
N PHE A 27 -12.13 -1.73 1.88
CA PHE A 27 -10.99 -2.64 1.74
C PHE A 27 -10.73 -2.98 0.28
N GLN A 28 -9.50 -3.40 0.01
CA GLN A 28 -9.06 -3.92 -1.28
C GLN A 28 -8.43 -5.30 -1.10
N VAL A 29 -8.51 -6.13 -2.14
CA VAL A 29 -7.73 -7.37 -2.19
C VAL A 29 -6.25 -7.00 -2.13
N GLY A 30 -5.51 -7.69 -1.27
CA GLY A 30 -4.11 -7.37 -0.97
C GLY A 30 -3.92 -6.63 0.36
N ASP A 31 -4.90 -5.89 0.86
CA ASP A 31 -4.79 -5.20 2.16
C ASP A 31 -4.34 -6.17 3.27
N ILE A 32 -3.48 -5.67 4.15
CA ILE A 32 -3.04 -6.39 5.35
C ILE A 32 -3.77 -5.83 6.56
N LEU A 33 -4.42 -6.70 7.31
CA LEU A 33 -5.26 -6.33 8.44
C LEU A 33 -4.70 -6.85 9.77
N GLU A 34 -4.88 -6.05 10.81
CA GLU A 34 -4.78 -6.46 12.21
C GLU A 34 -6.11 -6.17 12.90
N PHE A 35 -6.56 -7.10 13.72
CA PHE A 35 -7.79 -6.95 14.51
C PHE A 35 -7.45 -6.68 15.96
N GLY A 36 -8.02 -5.62 16.50
CA GLY A 36 -7.98 -5.28 17.92
C GLY A 36 -9.18 -5.86 18.69
N ASP A 37 -9.68 -5.08 19.63
CA ASP A 37 -10.93 -5.35 20.35
C ASP A 37 -11.94 -4.19 20.15
N ALA A 38 -13.11 -4.27 20.78
CA ALA A 38 -14.15 -3.24 20.64
C ALA A 38 -13.75 -1.87 21.22
N SER A 39 -12.72 -1.81 22.07
CA SER A 39 -12.26 -0.58 22.74
C SER A 39 -10.96 -0.06 22.14
N ASN A 40 -10.08 -0.95 21.69
CA ASN A 40 -8.70 -0.64 21.35
C ASN A 40 -8.34 -1.11 19.93
N VAL A 41 -7.60 -0.28 19.22
CA VAL A 41 -6.91 -0.69 18.00
C VAL A 41 -5.79 -1.69 18.34
N PRO A 42 -5.37 -2.53 17.37
CA PRO A 42 -4.19 -3.38 17.52
C PRO A 42 -2.97 -2.58 18.00
N SER A 43 -2.07 -3.25 18.70
CA SER A 43 -0.85 -2.66 19.27
C SER A 43 -1.07 -1.64 20.41
N THR A 44 -2.31 -1.44 20.85
CA THR A 44 -2.63 -0.71 22.08
C THR A 44 -2.60 -1.68 23.27
N SER A 45 -2.22 -1.20 24.44
CA SER A 45 -2.13 -2.02 25.65
C SER A 45 -3.39 -2.86 25.89
N GLY A 46 -3.25 -4.19 25.90
CA GLY A 46 -4.32 -5.14 26.12
C GLY A 46 -5.03 -5.67 24.87
N ALA A 47 -4.87 -5.04 23.71
CA ALA A 47 -5.41 -5.57 22.46
C ALA A 47 -4.48 -6.62 21.82
N PRO A 48 -5.01 -7.60 21.09
CA PRO A 48 -4.18 -8.48 20.24
C PRO A 48 -3.33 -7.66 19.26
N SER A 49 -2.10 -8.09 19.05
CA SER A 49 -1.18 -7.42 18.12
C SER A 49 -0.20 -8.41 17.47
N GLY A 50 0.37 -8.04 16.32
CA GLY A 50 1.33 -8.85 15.61
C GLY A 50 0.73 -10.05 14.86
N PHE A 51 -0.58 -10.09 14.73
CA PHE A 51 -1.30 -11.07 13.91
C PHE A 51 -1.81 -10.40 12.65
N TYR A 52 -1.13 -10.64 11.55
CA TYR A 52 -1.44 -10.02 10.26
C TYR A 52 -2.21 -10.98 9.37
N TYR A 53 -3.18 -10.43 8.62
CA TYR A 53 -4.04 -11.17 7.71
C TYR A 53 -4.14 -10.43 6.38
N LYS A 54 -3.87 -11.13 5.27
CA LYS A 54 -4.04 -10.57 3.92
C LYS A 54 -5.46 -10.83 3.45
N VAL A 55 -6.11 -9.81 2.92
CA VAL A 55 -7.39 -9.92 2.23
C VAL A 55 -7.15 -10.60 0.88
N THR A 56 -7.78 -11.75 0.66
CA THR A 56 -7.62 -12.54 -0.57
C THR A 56 -8.81 -12.44 -1.51
N SER A 57 -10.00 -12.15 -0.97
CA SER A 57 -11.18 -11.80 -1.77
C SER A 57 -12.18 -11.00 -0.93
N ILE A 58 -13.08 -10.30 -1.61
CA ILE A 58 -14.13 -9.49 -0.99
C ILE A 58 -15.45 -9.80 -1.67
N SER A 59 -16.48 -10.08 -0.88
CA SER A 59 -17.85 -10.26 -1.34
C SER A 59 -18.79 -9.38 -0.50
N THR A 60 -19.18 -8.24 -1.04
CA THR A 60 -19.97 -7.20 -0.35
C THR A 60 -19.26 -6.74 0.94
N HIS A 61 -19.65 -7.27 2.09
CA HIS A 61 -19.09 -6.94 3.41
C HIS A 61 -18.27 -8.08 4.01
N VAL A 62 -18.17 -9.23 3.32
CA VAL A 62 -17.41 -10.39 3.79
C VAL A 62 -16.04 -10.39 3.15
N LEU A 63 -15.01 -10.33 3.98
CA LEU A 63 -13.62 -10.46 3.58
C LEU A 63 -13.19 -11.91 3.75
N THR A 64 -12.55 -12.49 2.73
CA THR A 64 -11.79 -13.73 2.87
C THR A 64 -10.35 -13.34 3.20
N ILE A 65 -9.82 -13.96 4.25
CA ILE A 65 -8.50 -13.64 4.78
C ILE A 65 -7.61 -14.89 4.84
N ALA A 66 -6.32 -14.67 4.71
CA ALA A 66 -5.28 -15.65 4.98
C ALA A 66 -4.24 -15.06 5.91
N ARG A 67 -3.53 -15.87 6.66
CA ARG A 67 -2.43 -15.40 7.51
C ARG A 67 -1.36 -14.75 6.68
N PHE A 68 -0.76 -13.70 7.20
CA PHE A 68 0.34 -13.00 6.56
C PHE A 68 1.55 -12.96 7.48
N ASN A 69 2.72 -13.27 6.92
CA ASN A 69 3.99 -13.23 7.63
C ASN A 69 4.73 -11.95 7.25
N SER A 70 4.74 -10.98 8.16
CA SER A 70 5.36 -9.67 7.92
C SER A 70 6.88 -9.73 7.74
N ALA A 71 7.55 -10.75 8.29
CA ALA A 71 8.99 -10.90 8.14
C ALA A 71 9.41 -11.47 6.78
N THR A 72 8.55 -12.25 6.14
CA THR A 72 8.83 -12.87 4.83
C THR A 72 8.06 -12.22 3.68
N GLY A 73 7.06 -11.36 3.98
CA GLY A 73 6.16 -10.76 2.99
C GLY A 73 5.21 -11.77 2.34
N LYS A 74 5.06 -12.99 2.91
CA LYS A 74 4.31 -14.07 2.27
C LYS A 74 3.00 -14.38 2.99
N THR A 75 2.02 -14.78 2.19
CA THR A 75 0.76 -15.32 2.68
C THR A 75 0.95 -16.76 3.13
N GLU A 76 0.41 -17.10 4.29
CA GLU A 76 0.43 -18.44 4.87
C GLU A 76 -1.00 -19.02 4.91
N THR A 77 -1.12 -20.33 4.90
CA THR A 77 -2.41 -20.98 5.04
C THR A 77 -3.00 -20.81 6.45
N GLY A 78 -4.32 -20.72 6.53
CA GLY A 78 -5.08 -20.65 7.77
C GLY A 78 -5.73 -19.29 8.00
N GLY A 79 -6.71 -19.28 8.89
CA GLY A 79 -7.50 -18.13 9.26
C GLY A 79 -7.06 -17.50 10.59
N LEU A 80 -8.01 -16.89 11.29
CA LEU A 80 -7.78 -16.14 12.52
C LEU A 80 -6.94 -16.91 13.55
N ARG A 81 -6.00 -16.25 14.19
CA ARG A 81 -5.16 -16.78 15.29
C ARG A 81 -5.78 -16.52 16.66
N HIS A 82 -6.75 -15.63 16.74
CA HIS A 82 -7.53 -15.33 17.95
C HIS A 82 -8.97 -15.06 17.54
N ALA A 83 -9.90 -15.17 18.48
CA ALA A 83 -11.28 -14.79 18.26
C ALA A 83 -11.38 -13.26 18.13
N VAL A 84 -12.15 -12.80 17.17
CA VAL A 84 -12.39 -11.37 16.95
C VAL A 84 -13.84 -11.05 17.32
N VAL A 85 -13.99 -10.09 18.22
CA VAL A 85 -15.31 -9.69 18.72
C VAL A 85 -16.01 -8.74 17.76
N ASP A 86 -17.34 -8.70 17.88
CA ASP A 86 -18.14 -7.70 17.19
C ASP A 86 -17.71 -6.28 17.58
N ASN A 87 -17.76 -5.36 16.62
CA ASN A 87 -17.26 -3.99 16.75
C ASN A 87 -15.76 -3.87 17.03
N ALA A 88 -14.96 -4.91 16.79
CA ALA A 88 -13.52 -4.82 16.92
C ALA A 88 -12.94 -3.77 15.94
N LYS A 89 -12.00 -2.98 16.45
CA LYS A 89 -11.27 -2.00 15.66
C LYS A 89 -10.20 -2.67 14.82
N ILE A 90 -9.94 -2.10 13.64
CA ILE A 90 -9.07 -2.68 12.64
C ILE A 90 -7.99 -1.68 12.27
N LEU A 91 -6.75 -2.14 12.20
CA LEU A 91 -5.70 -1.45 11.47
C LEU A 91 -5.57 -2.06 10.07
N ARG A 92 -5.62 -1.21 9.07
CA ARG A 92 -5.40 -1.54 7.69
C ARG A 92 -4.03 -1.04 7.25
N HIS A 93 -3.25 -1.90 6.64
CA HIS A 93 -1.97 -1.60 6.02
C HIS A 93 -2.04 -1.92 4.54
N TRP A 94 -1.29 -1.16 3.74
CA TRP A 94 -1.09 -1.48 2.34
C TRP A 94 -0.36 -2.83 2.18
N GLU A 95 -0.63 -3.56 1.11
CA GLU A 95 -0.02 -4.85 0.79
C GLU A 95 1.51 -4.86 0.93
N PHE A 96 2.16 -3.77 0.52
CA PHE A 96 3.62 -3.62 0.55
C PHE A 96 4.14 -2.81 1.75
N TYR A 97 3.31 -2.57 2.76
CA TYR A 97 3.67 -1.77 3.94
C TYR A 97 4.98 -2.24 4.60
N PHE A 98 5.19 -3.55 4.69
CA PHE A 98 6.36 -4.14 5.34
C PHE A 98 7.64 -4.12 4.48
N GLN A 99 7.60 -3.55 3.28
CA GLN A 99 8.77 -3.29 2.45
C GLN A 99 9.46 -1.97 2.81
N PHE A 100 8.86 -1.17 3.68
CA PHE A 100 9.30 0.16 4.09
C PHE A 100 9.39 0.26 5.61
N ASP A 101 10.23 1.16 6.11
CA ASP A 101 10.40 1.39 7.55
C ASP A 101 9.18 2.04 8.22
N GLY A 102 8.28 2.62 7.44
CA GLY A 102 7.06 3.28 7.93
C GLY A 102 6.21 3.84 6.79
N PRO A 103 5.08 4.45 7.11
CA PRO A 103 4.26 5.13 6.11
C PRO A 103 4.99 6.36 5.54
N PRO A 104 4.65 6.79 4.30
CA PRO A 104 5.19 8.02 3.75
C PRO A 104 4.72 9.23 4.57
N THR A 105 5.60 10.20 4.78
CA THR A 105 5.35 11.39 5.61
C THR A 105 5.69 12.67 4.88
N THR A 106 6.65 13.42 5.39
CA THR A 106 7.11 14.69 4.81
C THR A 106 8.62 14.66 4.71
N THR A 107 9.16 14.94 3.53
CA THR A 107 10.61 15.05 3.36
C THR A 107 11.17 16.26 4.13
N ASP A 108 12.42 16.18 4.55
CA ASP A 108 13.08 17.26 5.29
C ASP A 108 13.11 18.58 4.50
N ASP A 109 13.37 18.51 3.19
CA ASP A 109 13.44 19.68 2.32
C ASP A 109 12.09 20.37 2.14
N VAL A 110 11.02 19.61 2.03
CA VAL A 110 9.63 20.11 1.96
C VAL A 110 9.21 20.68 3.32
N SER A 111 9.52 19.99 4.41
CA SER A 111 9.27 20.48 5.76
C SER A 111 9.97 21.82 6.03
N ALA A 112 11.24 21.95 5.63
CA ALA A 112 12.01 23.19 5.75
C ALA A 112 11.43 24.36 4.96
N ALA A 113 10.70 24.07 3.87
CA ALA A 113 10.00 25.06 3.05
C ALA A 113 8.58 25.38 3.55
N GLY A 114 8.11 24.74 4.62
CA GLY A 114 6.77 24.91 5.19
C GLY A 114 5.68 24.10 4.52
N GLY A 115 6.02 23.16 3.65
CA GLY A 115 5.11 22.17 3.08
C GLY A 115 4.98 20.91 3.94
N SER A 116 4.16 19.98 3.52
CA SER A 116 3.96 18.70 4.23
C SER A 116 3.31 17.63 3.36
N LEU A 117 3.43 16.36 3.79
CA LEU A 117 2.77 15.18 3.22
C LEU A 117 3.13 14.93 1.75
N ASP A 118 4.36 15.23 1.37
CA ASP A 118 4.83 15.10 0.00
C ASP A 118 5.35 13.72 -0.35
N GLU A 119 5.70 12.91 0.65
CA GLU A 119 6.27 11.59 0.40
C GLU A 119 5.25 10.62 -0.18
N MET A 120 5.73 9.74 -1.03
CA MET A 120 5.04 8.53 -1.48
C MET A 120 6.02 7.35 -1.54
N HIS A 121 5.47 6.16 -1.42
CA HIS A 121 6.17 4.91 -1.69
C HIS A 121 5.67 4.31 -2.99
N ILE A 122 6.58 3.83 -3.83
CA ILE A 122 6.25 3.19 -5.10
C ILE A 122 6.84 1.79 -5.10
N VAL A 123 6.06 0.82 -5.51
CA VAL A 123 6.48 -0.58 -5.69
C VAL A 123 6.17 -0.98 -7.13
N VAL A 124 7.15 -1.56 -7.79
CA VAL A 124 7.01 -2.17 -9.11
C VAL A 124 6.98 -3.67 -8.94
N VAL A 125 5.95 -4.31 -9.45
CA VAL A 125 5.67 -5.74 -9.22
C VAL A 125 5.58 -6.45 -10.56
N ASP A 126 6.17 -7.64 -10.65
CA ASP A 126 5.97 -8.58 -11.74
C ASP A 126 4.60 -9.28 -11.55
N GLU A 127 3.53 -8.66 -12.04
CA GLU A 127 2.15 -9.06 -11.73
C GLU A 127 1.84 -10.50 -12.18
N ASP A 128 2.30 -10.87 -13.35
CA ASP A 128 2.03 -12.17 -13.98
C ASP A 128 3.22 -13.15 -13.96
N GLY A 129 4.38 -12.71 -13.48
CA GLY A 129 5.60 -13.51 -13.45
C GLY A 129 6.32 -13.58 -14.79
N GLY A 130 6.00 -12.69 -15.72
CA GLY A 130 6.62 -12.67 -17.06
C GLY A 130 8.11 -12.29 -17.06
N ILE A 131 8.57 -11.60 -16.03
CA ILE A 131 9.96 -11.14 -15.90
C ILE A 131 10.79 -12.07 -15.02
N THR A 132 10.28 -12.41 -13.83
CA THR A 132 11.01 -13.20 -12.82
C THR A 132 10.68 -14.68 -12.86
N GLY A 133 9.58 -15.06 -13.50
CA GLY A 133 9.01 -16.40 -13.44
C GLY A 133 8.09 -16.64 -12.23
N THR A 134 7.89 -15.62 -11.39
CA THR A 134 7.04 -15.70 -10.18
C THR A 134 6.09 -14.52 -10.14
N ALA A 135 4.79 -14.79 -10.28
CA ALA A 135 3.77 -13.75 -10.19
C ALA A 135 3.77 -13.09 -8.80
N GLY A 136 3.68 -11.75 -8.78
CA GLY A 136 3.67 -10.96 -7.56
C GLY A 136 5.06 -10.66 -6.97
N GLU A 137 6.16 -11.01 -7.67
CA GLU A 137 7.50 -10.68 -7.22
C GLU A 137 7.78 -9.18 -7.34
N ILE A 138 8.39 -8.60 -6.32
CA ILE A 138 8.76 -7.18 -6.31
C ILE A 138 10.02 -6.98 -7.14
N LEU A 139 9.93 -6.13 -8.16
CA LEU A 139 11.04 -5.77 -9.03
C LEU A 139 11.85 -4.60 -8.48
N GLU A 140 11.16 -3.54 -8.05
CA GLU A 140 11.78 -2.32 -7.52
C GLU A 140 10.91 -1.69 -6.43
N THR A 141 11.56 -0.96 -5.53
CA THR A 141 10.92 -0.11 -4.53
C THR A 141 11.53 1.27 -4.52
N PHE A 142 10.71 2.30 -4.41
CA PHE A 142 11.14 3.69 -4.25
C PHE A 142 10.52 4.22 -2.95
N ALA A 143 11.34 4.38 -1.93
CA ALA A 143 10.90 4.82 -0.61
C ALA A 143 11.04 6.34 -0.47
N GLY A 144 10.00 7.00 0.09
CA GLY A 144 10.06 8.41 0.46
C GLY A 144 10.37 9.36 -0.69
N VAL A 145 9.95 9.04 -1.92
CA VAL A 145 10.07 9.96 -3.03
C VAL A 145 9.03 11.07 -2.93
N SER A 146 9.37 12.27 -3.38
CA SER A 146 8.56 13.47 -3.21
C SER A 146 7.63 13.73 -4.40
N GLN A 147 6.45 14.24 -4.11
CA GLN A 147 5.53 14.82 -5.10
C GLN A 147 5.90 16.26 -5.47
N ALA A 148 6.73 16.93 -4.68
CA ALA A 148 7.20 18.29 -4.97
C ALA A 148 8.31 18.26 -6.03
N ASN A 149 8.11 18.96 -7.13
CA ASN A 149 9.00 18.88 -8.30
C ASN A 149 10.34 19.60 -8.13
N ASP A 150 10.54 20.30 -7.02
CA ASP A 150 11.78 20.96 -6.65
C ASP A 150 12.37 20.42 -5.33
N ALA A 151 11.81 19.33 -4.80
CA ALA A 151 12.32 18.67 -3.60
C ALA A 151 13.68 18.01 -3.86
N LYS A 152 14.53 18.04 -2.84
CA LYS A 152 15.86 17.44 -2.89
C LYS A 152 16.08 16.44 -1.76
N ASP A 153 16.89 15.43 -2.04
CA ASP A 153 17.41 14.52 -1.04
C ASP A 153 18.54 15.18 -0.21
N ALA A 154 19.01 14.49 0.83
CA ALA A 154 20.08 14.96 1.70
C ALA A 154 21.41 15.21 0.95
N SER A 155 21.59 14.65 -0.24
CA SER A 155 22.76 14.82 -1.10
C SER A 155 22.61 15.98 -2.08
N GLY A 156 21.43 16.61 -2.13
CA GLY A 156 21.11 17.72 -3.04
C GLY A 156 20.62 17.29 -4.41
N ASN A 157 20.42 16.00 -4.66
CA ASN A 157 19.83 15.52 -5.92
C ASN A 157 18.30 15.69 -5.88
N SER A 158 17.67 15.68 -7.07
CA SER A 158 16.21 15.69 -7.13
C SER A 158 15.63 14.46 -6.42
N ASN A 159 14.69 14.71 -5.49
CA ASN A 159 13.88 13.67 -4.86
C ASN A 159 12.47 13.58 -5.48
N TYR A 160 12.21 14.35 -6.54
CA TYR A 160 10.96 14.31 -7.29
C TYR A 160 10.76 12.93 -7.93
N TYR A 161 9.63 12.28 -7.68
CA TYR A 161 9.44 10.89 -8.06
C TYR A 161 9.65 10.58 -9.54
N PRO A 162 9.25 11.42 -10.53
CA PRO A 162 9.56 11.16 -11.93
C PRO A 162 11.07 11.17 -12.23
N ASP A 163 11.81 12.10 -11.63
CA ASP A 163 13.26 12.20 -11.80
C ASP A 163 14.00 11.03 -11.16
N VAL A 164 13.50 10.58 -9.99
CA VAL A 164 14.06 9.41 -9.30
C VAL A 164 13.83 8.16 -10.14
N ILE A 165 12.62 7.93 -10.62
CA ILE A 165 12.27 6.80 -11.50
C ILE A 165 13.15 6.84 -12.77
N TYR A 166 13.20 7.98 -13.47
CA TYR A 166 13.97 8.12 -14.69
C TYR A 166 15.46 7.79 -14.50
N ARG A 167 16.02 8.16 -13.36
CA ARG A 167 17.44 7.99 -13.07
C ARG A 167 17.80 6.61 -12.57
N THR A 168 16.89 5.91 -11.89
CA THR A 168 17.22 4.71 -11.12
C THR A 168 16.44 3.46 -11.53
N SER A 169 15.27 3.58 -12.16
CA SER A 169 14.51 2.42 -12.57
C SER A 169 15.12 1.70 -13.77
N SER A 170 15.06 0.38 -13.72
CA SER A 170 15.39 -0.51 -14.83
C SER A 170 14.15 -1.06 -15.53
N PHE A 171 12.96 -0.89 -14.95
CA PHE A 171 11.74 -1.52 -15.44
C PHE A 171 10.69 -0.53 -15.92
N ILE A 172 10.64 0.67 -15.36
CA ILE A 172 9.60 1.66 -15.70
C ILE A 172 10.19 3.01 -16.07
N TYR A 173 9.45 3.75 -16.90
CA TYR A 173 9.72 5.14 -17.23
C TYR A 173 8.50 5.99 -16.94
N TRP A 174 8.72 7.16 -16.34
CA TRP A 174 7.67 8.15 -16.20
C TRP A 174 7.59 8.97 -17.48
N VAL A 175 6.41 9.03 -18.10
CA VAL A 175 6.22 9.75 -19.36
C VAL A 175 5.54 11.08 -19.14
N ASP A 176 4.39 11.10 -18.46
CA ASP A 176 3.61 12.30 -18.23
C ASP A 176 2.58 12.10 -17.12
N HIS A 177 2.05 13.22 -16.59
CA HIS A 177 0.93 13.21 -15.66
C HIS A 177 -0.38 13.19 -16.44
N ILE A 178 -1.33 12.34 -15.99
CA ILE A 178 -2.69 12.40 -16.53
C ILE A 178 -3.28 13.76 -16.13
N SER A 179 -3.85 14.47 -17.09
CA SER A 179 -4.36 15.85 -16.92
C SER A 179 -5.43 16.04 -15.84
N THR A 180 -5.99 14.94 -15.31
CA THR A 180 -6.95 14.94 -14.20
C THR A 180 -6.30 14.82 -12.83
N LEU A 181 -5.00 14.51 -12.76
CA LEU A 181 -4.20 14.53 -11.55
C LEU A 181 -3.45 15.86 -11.48
N THR A 182 -2.99 16.24 -10.30
CA THR A 182 -2.11 17.39 -10.10
C THR A 182 -0.99 17.34 -11.14
N ASP A 183 -0.81 18.41 -11.89
CA ASP A 183 0.03 18.51 -13.10
C ASP A 183 1.55 18.44 -12.85
N GLY A 184 1.98 17.93 -11.70
CA GLY A 184 3.38 17.88 -11.33
C GLY A 184 4.03 19.26 -11.13
N SER A 185 3.24 20.32 -11.05
CA SER A 185 3.74 21.70 -10.85
C SER A 185 3.93 22.06 -9.38
N ALA A 186 3.43 21.23 -8.47
CA ALA A 186 3.49 21.51 -7.04
C ALA A 186 4.93 21.58 -6.52
N LYS A 187 5.17 22.60 -5.67
CA LYS A 187 6.47 22.93 -5.10
C LYS A 187 6.57 22.52 -3.64
N LYS A 188 7.78 22.48 -3.11
CA LYS A 188 8.07 22.05 -1.74
C LYS A 188 7.41 22.87 -0.62
N GLY A 189 6.88 24.05 -0.91
CA GLY A 189 6.04 24.82 0.04
C GLY A 189 4.59 24.38 0.10
N THR A 190 4.20 23.34 -0.65
CA THR A 190 2.81 22.84 -0.74
C THR A 190 2.53 21.83 0.37
N THR A 191 1.31 21.86 0.94
CA THR A 191 0.77 20.75 1.71
C THR A 191 0.04 19.82 0.75
N PHE A 192 0.52 18.59 0.62
CA PHE A 192 -0.10 17.57 -0.22
C PHE A 192 -1.18 16.84 0.56
N ASP A 193 -2.22 16.40 -0.12
CA ASP A 193 -3.27 15.58 0.49
C ASP A 193 -3.06 14.13 0.06
N ASN A 194 -2.46 13.33 0.94
CA ASN A 194 -2.19 11.92 0.71
C ASN A 194 -3.18 11.02 1.45
N THR A 195 -4.26 11.59 1.99
CA THR A 195 -5.27 10.85 2.75
C THR A 195 -6.67 11.12 2.23
N VAL A 196 -7.51 10.10 2.29
CA VAL A 196 -8.96 10.20 2.15
C VAL A 196 -9.57 9.71 3.47
N GLY A 197 -10.17 10.62 4.23
CA GLY A 197 -10.51 10.34 5.62
C GLY A 197 -9.22 10.12 6.44
N ASP A 198 -9.15 9.04 7.20
CA ASP A 198 -7.98 8.68 8.02
C ASP A 198 -7.04 7.67 7.33
N ALA A 199 -7.25 7.39 6.05
CA ALA A 199 -6.48 6.39 5.31
C ALA A 199 -5.61 7.03 4.23
N PHE A 200 -4.36 6.55 4.09
CA PHE A 200 -3.51 6.92 2.96
C PHE A 200 -4.13 6.46 1.64
N VAL A 201 -4.01 7.31 0.62
CA VAL A 201 -4.42 6.95 -0.74
C VAL A 201 -3.48 5.87 -1.27
N VAL A 202 -4.07 4.74 -1.69
CA VAL A 202 -3.37 3.66 -2.37
C VAL A 202 -3.91 3.57 -3.79
N SER A 203 -3.03 3.56 -4.77
CA SER A 203 -3.39 3.36 -6.16
C SER A 203 -2.59 2.19 -6.72
N ASN A 204 -3.29 1.20 -7.24
CA ASN A 204 -2.72 0.08 -7.96
C ASN A 204 -3.10 0.21 -9.43
N THR A 205 -2.13 0.10 -10.31
CA THR A 205 -2.34 0.19 -11.76
C THR A 205 -1.55 -0.90 -12.45
N SER A 206 -2.24 -1.77 -13.19
CA SER A 206 -1.60 -2.73 -14.09
C SER A 206 -1.14 -2.01 -15.35
N LEU A 207 0.12 -2.21 -15.72
CA LEU A 207 0.65 -1.71 -16.99
C LEU A 207 0.17 -2.65 -18.11
N THR A 208 -0.66 -2.14 -19.02
CA THR A 208 -1.26 -2.91 -20.10
C THR A 208 -0.93 -2.30 -21.45
N GLY A 209 -1.13 -3.08 -22.53
CA GLY A 209 -0.98 -2.58 -23.89
C GLY A 209 0.44 -2.55 -24.42
N GLY A 210 1.41 -3.08 -23.69
CA GLY A 210 2.73 -3.37 -24.24
C GLY A 210 2.59 -4.42 -25.34
N THR A 211 2.97 -4.09 -26.56
CA THR A 211 3.17 -5.06 -27.64
C THR A 211 4.67 -5.25 -27.81
N ASP A 212 5.09 -6.50 -27.75
CA ASP A 212 6.44 -6.86 -28.13
C ASP A 212 6.59 -6.67 -29.66
N ASP A 213 7.33 -5.63 -30.03
CA ASP A 213 7.58 -5.32 -31.47
C ASP A 213 8.70 -6.19 -32.05
N PHE A 214 9.12 -7.22 -31.34
CA PHE A 214 9.96 -8.27 -31.88
C PHE A 214 9.15 -9.28 -32.69
N ALA A 215 8.38 -8.80 -33.67
CA ALA A 215 8.01 -9.67 -34.77
C ALA A 215 9.31 -10.08 -35.46
N ALA A 216 9.78 -11.27 -35.10
CA ALA A 216 10.88 -11.91 -35.81
C ALA A 216 10.47 -12.18 -37.26
N THR A 217 10.54 -11.16 -38.09
CA THR A 217 10.64 -11.29 -39.56
C THR A 217 12.11 -11.36 -39.92
N ASN A 218 12.75 -12.43 -39.49
CA ASN A 218 14.01 -12.84 -40.11
C ASN A 218 13.80 -14.22 -40.71
N ALA A 219 13.32 -14.23 -41.95
CA ALA A 219 13.53 -15.33 -42.89
C ALA A 219 14.74 -14.99 -43.76
#